data_46f62450e59afb34b2868e883bca63b2
#
_entry.id   46f62450e59afb34b2868e883bca63b2
#
_cell.length_a   1.000
_cell.length_b   1.000
_cell.length_c   1.000
_cell.angle_alpha   90.00
_cell.angle_beta   90.00
_cell.angle_gamma   90.00
#
_symmetry.space_group_name_H-M   'P 1'
#
loop_
_entity.id
_entity.type
_entity.pdbx_description
1 polymer ?
#
loop_
_entity_poly.entity_id
_entity_poly.type
_entity_poly.pdbx_seq_one_letter_code
_entity_poly.pdbx_strand_id
1 'polypeptide(L)'
;MAVGGQAQRGTAARGTGPGLASARAAMTEPAMLVLDDEPAALDELRGTLDRRYGQEYLVVGEGSTTAGLDRLARLAADDRPVAIVCVPAAMLDTGGAEFLAMAHRLNPTAKRVLIVPRGGPSAPSLRVPALLLQDQSVAQPVLRAMTLGVVDTYLASPHGGRDEGFHLAVSELLEEWARDSAADQPAVQIIGQQHSARAHELRDVLTRNGIPIEFSAESDRARVLLEESGHTGSKLPVVITYTGRALADPTNDELAAAFGLTTLPARMVDVAIVGAGPAGLSAAVYTSSEGLSTLLLEREAIGGQAGSSSLIRNYLGF
;
A
#
# COMPACT_ATOMS: atom_id res chain seq x y z
N MET A 1 -22.45 49.76 -39.76
CA MET A 1 -21.42 48.90 -40.36
C MET A 1 -20.81 48.08 -39.23
N ALA A 2 -21.13 46.79 -39.20
CA ALA A 2 -20.61 45.83 -38.24
C ALA A 2 -19.30 45.23 -38.78
N VAL A 3 -18.29 45.15 -37.95
CA VAL A 3 -17.11 44.32 -38.20
C VAL A 3 -16.93 43.37 -37.00
N GLY A 4 -17.25 42.11 -37.22
CA GLY A 4 -17.08 41.04 -36.29
C GLY A 4 -15.60 40.64 -36.22
N GLY A 5 -15.07 40.56 -34.98
CA GLY A 5 -13.80 39.95 -34.66
C GLY A 5 -14.02 38.55 -34.06
N GLN A 6 -13.71 37.50 -34.78
CA GLN A 6 -13.67 36.12 -34.26
C GLN A 6 -12.46 35.96 -33.36
N ALA A 7 -12.71 35.70 -32.10
CA ALA A 7 -11.70 35.22 -31.17
C ALA A 7 -11.41 33.73 -31.41
N GLN A 8 -10.24 33.42 -31.94
CA GLN A 8 -9.70 32.07 -32.00
C GLN A 8 -9.45 31.53 -30.56
N ARG A 9 -10.18 30.49 -30.19
CA ARG A 9 -9.93 29.73 -28.99
C ARG A 9 -8.69 28.84 -29.23
N GLY A 10 -7.56 29.25 -28.68
CA GLY A 10 -6.38 28.40 -28.59
C GLY A 10 -6.68 27.22 -27.65
N THR A 11 -6.66 26.01 -28.20
CA THR A 11 -6.66 24.77 -27.42
C THR A 11 -5.31 24.62 -26.73
N ALA A 12 -5.25 25.02 -25.45
CA ALA A 12 -4.13 24.66 -24.60
C ALA A 12 -4.17 23.14 -24.36
N ALA A 13 -3.16 22.44 -24.84
CA ALA A 13 -2.93 21.04 -24.56
C ALA A 13 -2.78 20.86 -23.04
N ARG A 14 -3.69 20.10 -22.44
CA ARG A 14 -3.62 19.69 -21.02
C ARG A 14 -2.50 18.65 -20.90
N GLY A 15 -1.36 19.09 -20.42
CA GLY A 15 -0.32 18.18 -19.92
C GLY A 15 -0.80 17.58 -18.60
N THR A 16 -1.43 16.44 -18.64
CA THR A 16 -1.72 15.62 -17.46
C THR A 16 -0.43 14.91 -17.05
N GLY A 17 0.36 15.55 -16.19
CA GLY A 17 1.40 14.84 -15.44
C GLY A 17 0.70 13.86 -14.47
N PRO A 18 1.21 12.64 -14.30
CA PRO A 18 0.60 11.67 -13.40
C PRO A 18 0.75 12.17 -11.94
N GLY A 19 -0.37 12.42 -11.28
CA GLY A 19 -0.42 12.60 -9.83
C GLY A 19 -0.07 11.31 -9.09
N LEU A 20 0.19 11.36 -7.77
CA LEU A 20 0.47 10.14 -6.96
C LEU A 20 -0.59 9.05 -7.13
N ALA A 21 -1.85 9.42 -7.29
CA ALA A 21 -2.91 8.50 -7.69
C ALA A 21 -2.70 7.94 -9.11
N SER A 22 -2.10 8.71 -10.03
CA SER A 22 -1.78 8.29 -11.39
C SER A 22 -0.44 7.56 -11.48
N ALA A 23 0.52 7.85 -10.59
CA ALA A 23 1.73 7.04 -10.43
C ALA A 23 1.41 5.69 -9.78
N ARG A 24 0.44 5.65 -8.86
CA ARG A 24 -0.14 4.42 -8.33
C ARG A 24 -1.01 3.69 -9.37
N ALA A 25 -1.64 4.41 -10.30
CA ALA A 25 -2.38 3.86 -11.45
C ALA A 25 -1.48 3.39 -12.61
N ALA A 26 -0.20 3.74 -12.61
CA ALA A 26 0.82 3.15 -13.50
C ALA A 26 1.44 1.88 -12.90
N MET A 27 1.23 1.59 -11.61
CA MET A 27 1.55 0.30 -11.00
C MET A 27 0.39 -0.66 -11.27
N THR A 28 0.69 -1.80 -11.83
CA THR A 28 -0.26 -2.88 -12.03
C THR A 28 -0.89 -3.22 -10.68
N GLU A 29 -2.23 -3.19 -10.58
CA GLU A 29 -3.01 -3.49 -9.37
C GLU A 29 -2.47 -4.77 -8.69
N PRO A 30 -2.05 -4.73 -7.40
CA PRO A 30 -1.46 -5.88 -6.75
C PRO A 30 -2.46 -7.04 -6.64
N ALA A 31 -1.96 -8.27 -6.57
CA ALA A 31 -2.81 -9.44 -6.48
C ALA A 31 -2.87 -10.03 -5.07
N MET A 32 -4.01 -10.61 -4.72
CA MET A 32 -4.20 -11.51 -3.59
C MET A 32 -4.53 -12.90 -4.16
N LEU A 33 -3.76 -13.92 -3.81
CA LEU A 33 -3.99 -15.28 -4.26
C LEU A 33 -4.61 -16.12 -3.14
N VAL A 34 -5.72 -16.74 -3.43
CA VAL A 34 -6.39 -17.72 -2.56
C VAL A 34 -6.22 -19.09 -3.19
N LEU A 35 -5.67 -20.03 -2.44
CA LEU A 35 -5.59 -21.44 -2.80
C LEU A 35 -6.55 -22.22 -1.90
N ASP A 36 -7.37 -23.08 -2.46
CA ASP A 36 -8.20 -24.02 -1.70
C ASP A 36 -8.65 -25.16 -2.64
N ASP A 37 -8.47 -26.41 -2.24
CA ASP A 37 -8.91 -27.59 -3.01
C ASP A 37 -10.40 -27.89 -2.86
N GLU A 38 -11.08 -27.21 -1.90
CA GLU A 38 -12.53 -27.26 -1.75
C GLU A 38 -13.19 -26.08 -2.49
N PRO A 39 -13.91 -26.29 -3.59
CA PRO A 39 -14.45 -25.21 -4.42
C PRO A 39 -15.37 -24.23 -3.67
N ALA A 40 -16.16 -24.73 -2.71
CA ALA A 40 -17.07 -23.90 -1.93
C ALA A 40 -16.30 -22.95 -0.97
N ALA A 41 -15.27 -23.46 -0.30
CA ALA A 41 -14.41 -22.68 0.58
C ALA A 41 -13.59 -21.65 -0.22
N LEU A 42 -13.06 -22.05 -1.38
CA LEU A 42 -12.37 -21.16 -2.31
C LEU A 42 -13.25 -19.98 -2.72
N ASP A 43 -14.47 -20.25 -3.18
CA ASP A 43 -15.39 -19.20 -3.64
C ASP A 43 -15.83 -18.29 -2.49
N GLU A 44 -16.06 -18.82 -1.29
CA GLU A 44 -16.44 -18.04 -0.11
C GLU A 44 -15.31 -17.09 0.30
N LEU A 45 -14.08 -17.58 0.46
CA LEU A 45 -12.94 -16.78 0.87
C LEU A 45 -12.58 -15.75 -0.19
N ARG A 46 -12.47 -16.17 -1.47
CA ARG A 46 -12.22 -15.27 -2.59
C ARG A 46 -13.29 -14.18 -2.66
N GLY A 47 -14.58 -14.53 -2.61
CA GLY A 47 -15.68 -13.57 -2.67
C GLY A 47 -15.72 -12.63 -1.46
N THR A 48 -15.26 -13.08 -0.28
CA THR A 48 -15.15 -12.25 0.92
C THR A 48 -14.05 -11.19 0.76
N LEU A 49 -12.89 -11.57 0.25
CA LEU A 49 -11.79 -10.66 -0.02
C LEU A 49 -12.12 -9.70 -1.18
N ASP A 50 -12.70 -10.21 -2.27
CA ASP A 50 -13.05 -9.42 -3.45
C ASP A 50 -14.07 -8.32 -3.15
N ARG A 51 -15.10 -8.60 -2.34
CA ARG A 51 -16.08 -7.57 -1.92
C ARG A 51 -15.45 -6.39 -1.16
N ARG A 52 -14.41 -6.63 -0.38
CA ARG A 52 -13.78 -5.58 0.45
C ARG A 52 -12.62 -4.92 -0.24
N TYR A 53 -11.79 -5.69 -0.95
CA TYR A 53 -10.50 -5.26 -1.48
C TYR A 53 -10.43 -5.26 -3.01
N GLY A 54 -11.44 -5.76 -3.73
CA GLY A 54 -11.43 -5.92 -5.19
C GLY A 54 -11.39 -4.62 -6.00
N GLN A 55 -11.47 -3.45 -5.35
CA GLN A 55 -11.24 -2.15 -6.01
C GLN A 55 -9.76 -1.75 -6.03
N GLU A 56 -8.94 -2.35 -5.17
CA GLU A 56 -7.53 -1.99 -5.01
C GLU A 56 -6.59 -3.18 -5.30
N TYR A 57 -7.13 -4.40 -5.25
CA TYR A 57 -6.39 -5.66 -5.41
C TYR A 57 -7.12 -6.62 -6.34
N LEU A 58 -6.37 -7.25 -7.25
CA LEU A 58 -6.88 -8.36 -8.04
C LEU A 58 -6.98 -9.61 -7.16
N VAL A 59 -8.18 -10.05 -6.79
CA VAL A 59 -8.38 -11.25 -6.00
C VAL A 59 -8.58 -12.47 -6.91
N VAL A 60 -7.63 -13.40 -6.89
CA VAL A 60 -7.62 -14.61 -7.71
C VAL A 60 -7.71 -15.86 -6.84
N GLY A 61 -8.41 -16.88 -7.31
CA GLY A 61 -8.57 -18.16 -6.64
C GLY A 61 -8.11 -19.31 -7.53
N GLU A 62 -7.41 -20.30 -6.94
CA GLU A 62 -6.94 -21.50 -7.64
C GLU A 62 -7.22 -22.74 -6.78
N GLY A 63 -7.68 -23.82 -7.43
CA GLY A 63 -8.11 -25.05 -6.77
C GLY A 63 -7.01 -26.08 -6.54
N SER A 64 -5.75 -25.77 -6.89
CA SER A 64 -4.62 -26.69 -6.69
C SER A 64 -3.28 -25.95 -6.62
N THR A 65 -2.30 -26.57 -5.96
CA THR A 65 -0.94 -26.04 -5.84
C THR A 65 -0.29 -25.80 -7.21
N THR A 66 -0.51 -26.68 -8.19
CA THR A 66 0.00 -26.54 -9.55
C THR A 66 -0.61 -25.32 -10.24
N ALA A 67 -1.94 -25.17 -10.20
CA ALA A 67 -2.62 -24.01 -10.79
C ALA A 67 -2.20 -22.69 -10.08
N GLY A 68 -2.00 -22.74 -8.76
CA GLY A 68 -1.51 -21.62 -7.98
C GLY A 68 -0.10 -21.17 -8.40
N LEU A 69 0.83 -22.12 -8.62
CA LEU A 69 2.18 -21.80 -9.12
C LEU A 69 2.15 -21.21 -10.53
N ASP A 70 1.33 -21.79 -11.43
CA ASP A 70 1.13 -21.26 -12.77
C ASP A 70 0.53 -19.84 -12.75
N ARG A 71 -0.34 -19.56 -11.79
CA ARG A 71 -0.90 -18.22 -11.59
C ARG A 71 0.16 -17.25 -11.09
N LEU A 72 0.96 -17.62 -10.11
CA LEU A 72 2.06 -16.79 -9.60
C LEU A 72 3.07 -16.47 -10.70
N ALA A 73 3.42 -17.46 -11.54
CA ALA A 73 4.32 -17.25 -12.67
C ALA A 73 3.76 -16.26 -13.70
N ARG A 74 2.45 -16.32 -13.99
CA ARG A 74 1.77 -15.36 -14.88
C ARG A 74 1.73 -13.96 -14.27
N LEU A 75 1.40 -13.83 -12.98
CA LEU A 75 1.41 -12.54 -12.30
C LEU A 75 2.80 -11.89 -12.33
N ALA A 76 3.85 -12.69 -12.12
CA ALA A 76 5.23 -12.21 -12.23
C ALA A 76 5.61 -11.80 -13.67
N ALA A 77 5.15 -12.53 -14.68
CA ALA A 77 5.38 -12.17 -16.10
C ALA A 77 4.66 -10.87 -16.50
N ASP A 78 3.54 -10.57 -15.87
CA ASP A 78 2.74 -9.35 -16.05
C ASP A 78 3.24 -8.18 -15.17
N ASP A 79 4.37 -8.34 -14.48
CA ASP A 79 4.94 -7.39 -13.50
C ASP A 79 3.91 -6.96 -12.43
N ARG A 80 3.06 -7.91 -12.05
CA ARG A 80 2.00 -7.70 -11.06
C ARG A 80 2.45 -8.23 -9.70
N PRO A 81 2.68 -7.37 -8.70
CA PRO A 81 3.11 -7.81 -7.39
C PRO A 81 2.00 -8.58 -6.66
N VAL A 82 2.39 -9.56 -5.86
CA VAL A 82 1.48 -10.34 -5.02
C VAL A 82 1.60 -9.87 -3.58
N ALA A 83 0.47 -9.42 -3.00
CA ALA A 83 0.44 -8.91 -1.65
C ALA A 83 0.25 -10.02 -0.60
N ILE A 84 -0.72 -10.90 -0.84
CA ILE A 84 -1.07 -11.97 0.09
C ILE A 84 -1.25 -13.28 -0.68
N VAL A 85 -0.81 -14.38 -0.07
CA VAL A 85 -1.08 -15.75 -0.51
C VAL A 85 -1.75 -16.49 0.64
N CYS A 86 -3.03 -16.87 0.47
CA CYS A 86 -3.81 -17.61 1.45
C CYS A 86 -3.87 -19.09 1.08
N VAL A 87 -3.60 -19.97 2.04
CA VAL A 87 -3.66 -21.44 1.88
C VAL A 87 -4.36 -22.05 3.09
N PRO A 88 -5.30 -22.98 2.94
CA PRO A 88 -5.89 -23.69 4.07
C PRO A 88 -4.85 -24.50 4.83
N ALA A 89 -4.94 -24.52 6.15
CA ALA A 89 -4.04 -25.32 6.99
C ALA A 89 -4.11 -26.82 6.66
N ALA A 90 -5.28 -27.30 6.20
CA ALA A 90 -5.48 -28.70 5.78
C ALA A 90 -4.60 -29.09 4.58
N MET A 91 -4.19 -28.14 3.74
CA MET A 91 -3.33 -28.41 2.59
C MET A 91 -1.83 -28.48 2.94
N LEU A 92 -1.41 -28.17 4.18
CA LEU A 92 0.01 -28.17 4.56
C LEU A 92 0.70 -29.51 4.26
N ASP A 93 0.03 -30.61 4.57
CA ASP A 93 0.58 -31.97 4.40
C ASP A 93 0.37 -32.53 2.97
N THR A 94 -0.40 -31.83 2.13
CA THR A 94 -0.75 -32.24 0.75
C THR A 94 -0.10 -31.35 -0.33
N GLY A 95 1.04 -30.74 0.01
CA GLY A 95 1.82 -29.88 -0.92
C GLY A 95 1.68 -28.39 -0.69
N GLY A 96 0.87 -27.95 0.28
CA GLY A 96 0.70 -26.52 0.61
C GLY A 96 1.97 -25.89 1.18
N ALA A 97 2.77 -26.65 1.94
CA ALA A 97 4.04 -26.14 2.49
C ALA A 97 5.07 -25.88 1.38
N GLU A 98 5.22 -26.80 0.43
CA GLU A 98 6.07 -26.65 -0.74
C GLU A 98 5.62 -25.51 -1.65
N PHE A 99 4.29 -25.39 -1.83
CA PHE A 99 3.69 -24.27 -2.57
C PHE A 99 4.05 -22.94 -1.94
N LEU A 100 3.87 -22.77 -0.61
CA LEU A 100 4.20 -21.52 0.09
C LEU A 100 5.70 -21.20 0.03
N ALA A 101 6.57 -22.22 0.12
CA ALA A 101 8.00 -22.03 -0.04
C ALA A 101 8.37 -21.57 -1.47
N MET A 102 7.69 -22.08 -2.50
CA MET A 102 7.87 -21.63 -3.87
C MET A 102 7.27 -20.25 -4.11
N ALA A 103 6.09 -19.97 -3.57
CA ALA A 103 5.46 -18.65 -3.62
C ALA A 103 6.36 -17.56 -3.05
N HIS A 104 7.04 -17.83 -1.91
CA HIS A 104 8.01 -16.91 -1.33
C HIS A 104 9.23 -16.66 -2.23
N ARG A 105 9.72 -17.69 -2.92
CA ARG A 105 10.82 -17.49 -3.88
C ARG A 105 10.46 -16.63 -5.07
N LEU A 106 9.22 -16.77 -5.56
CA LEU A 106 8.70 -15.98 -6.68
C LEU A 106 8.29 -14.56 -6.27
N ASN A 107 7.81 -14.40 -5.04
CA ASN A 107 7.31 -13.15 -4.49
C ASN A 107 7.79 -12.99 -3.03
N PRO A 108 9.03 -12.52 -2.79
CA PRO A 108 9.64 -12.50 -1.46
C PRO A 108 8.90 -11.61 -0.45
N THR A 109 8.24 -10.55 -0.90
CA THR A 109 7.49 -9.62 -0.06
C THR A 109 6.06 -10.08 0.24
N ALA A 110 5.51 -11.04 -0.54
CA ALA A 110 4.14 -11.53 -0.35
C ALA A 110 3.94 -12.15 1.04
N LYS A 111 2.89 -11.75 1.73
CA LYS A 111 2.52 -12.30 3.04
C LYS A 111 1.86 -13.68 2.86
N ARG A 112 2.42 -14.70 3.50
CA ARG A 112 1.95 -16.09 3.43
C ARG A 112 1.06 -16.38 4.64
N VAL A 113 -0.21 -16.65 4.35
CA VAL A 113 -1.26 -16.76 5.36
C VAL A 113 -1.88 -18.15 5.34
N LEU A 114 -1.92 -18.82 6.49
CA LEU A 114 -2.72 -20.02 6.65
C LEU A 114 -4.14 -19.66 7.06
N ILE A 115 -5.10 -20.26 6.38
CA ILE A 115 -6.50 -20.19 6.79
C ILE A 115 -6.79 -21.43 7.63
N VAL A 116 -7.15 -21.21 8.89
CA VAL A 116 -7.48 -22.29 9.83
C VAL A 116 -8.99 -22.39 10.02
N PRO A 117 -9.58 -23.59 10.10
CA PRO A 117 -11.00 -23.73 10.38
C PRO A 117 -11.35 -23.05 11.71
N ARG A 118 -12.45 -22.32 11.74
CA ARG A 118 -12.97 -21.77 12.98
C ARG A 118 -13.65 -22.87 13.78
N GLY A 119 -13.26 -23.11 15.03
CA GLY A 119 -14.03 -23.95 15.95
C GLY A 119 -15.44 -23.39 16.11
N GLY A 120 -16.48 -24.22 16.09
CA GLY A 120 -17.92 -24.00 16.06
C GLY A 120 -18.51 -22.58 16.33
N PRO A 121 -19.81 -22.37 16.15
CA PRO A 121 -20.45 -21.04 16.10
C PRO A 121 -20.39 -20.20 17.40
N SER A 122 -19.86 -20.75 18.48
CA SER A 122 -19.72 -20.09 19.79
C SER A 122 -18.29 -19.69 20.15
N ALA A 123 -17.30 -19.89 19.25
CA ALA A 123 -15.95 -19.45 19.52
C ALA A 123 -15.89 -17.92 19.34
N PRO A 124 -15.55 -17.14 20.41
CA PRO A 124 -15.36 -15.73 20.24
C PRO A 124 -14.22 -15.47 19.23
N SER A 125 -14.32 -14.37 18.49
CA SER A 125 -13.34 -13.88 17.51
C SER A 125 -11.97 -13.53 18.14
N LEU A 126 -11.58 -14.23 19.19
CA LEU A 126 -10.40 -14.03 19.99
C LEU A 126 -9.21 -14.79 19.42
N ARG A 127 -8.19 -14.01 19.17
CA ARG A 127 -6.77 -14.39 19.02
C ARG A 127 -6.51 -15.89 19.14
N VAL A 128 -6.24 -16.46 18.04
CA VAL A 128 -5.97 -17.85 17.67
C VAL A 128 -5.24 -18.77 18.70
N PRO A 129 -4.51 -18.33 19.73
CA PRO A 129 -3.96 -19.29 20.72
C PRO A 129 -5.01 -20.24 21.32
N ALA A 130 -6.27 -19.79 21.46
CA ALA A 130 -7.32 -20.63 22.02
C ALA A 130 -7.84 -21.72 21.06
N LEU A 131 -7.85 -21.46 19.73
CA LEU A 131 -8.25 -22.43 18.74
C LEU A 131 -7.19 -23.53 18.59
N LEU A 132 -5.92 -23.16 18.62
CA LEU A 132 -4.80 -24.09 18.56
C LEU A 132 -4.72 -25.00 19.81
N LEU A 133 -5.32 -24.59 20.93
CA LEU A 133 -5.39 -25.40 22.14
C LEU A 133 -6.51 -26.45 22.11
N GLN A 134 -7.51 -26.30 21.22
CA GLN A 134 -8.67 -27.20 21.17
C GLN A 134 -8.47 -28.39 20.21
N ASP A 135 -7.67 -28.22 19.15
CA ASP A 135 -7.37 -29.29 18.19
C ASP A 135 -5.86 -29.36 17.89
N GLN A 136 -5.20 -30.29 18.56
CA GLN A 136 -3.77 -30.51 18.38
C GLN A 136 -3.40 -30.99 16.97
N SER A 137 -4.34 -31.58 16.22
CA SER A 137 -4.09 -32.05 14.87
C SER A 137 -3.88 -30.89 13.89
N VAL A 138 -4.53 -29.76 14.10
CA VAL A 138 -4.34 -28.53 13.32
C VAL A 138 -3.23 -27.65 13.90
N ALA A 139 -3.10 -27.64 15.23
CA ALA A 139 -2.14 -26.76 15.91
C ALA A 139 -0.68 -27.11 15.60
N GLN A 140 -0.33 -28.38 15.63
CA GLN A 140 1.06 -28.82 15.43
C GLN A 140 1.62 -28.47 14.03
N PRO A 141 0.91 -28.78 12.92
CA PRO A 141 1.37 -28.38 11.59
C PRO A 141 1.50 -26.87 11.43
N VAL A 142 0.55 -26.07 11.93
CA VAL A 142 0.57 -24.59 11.86
C VAL A 142 1.77 -24.04 12.62
N LEU A 143 1.97 -24.44 13.88
CA LEU A 143 3.10 -23.98 14.70
C LEU A 143 4.44 -24.36 14.07
N ARG A 144 4.54 -25.58 13.51
CA ARG A 144 5.74 -26.03 12.80
C ARG A 144 6.01 -25.18 11.57
N ALA A 145 5.00 -24.89 10.75
CA ALA A 145 5.13 -24.04 9.56
C ALA A 145 5.58 -22.62 9.91
N MET A 146 5.06 -22.03 11.00
CA MET A 146 5.49 -20.74 11.51
C MET A 146 6.94 -20.78 12.04
N THR A 147 7.29 -21.79 12.83
CA THR A 147 8.64 -21.93 13.39
C THR A 147 9.71 -22.10 12.30
N LEU A 148 9.35 -22.79 11.21
CA LEU A 148 10.24 -22.98 10.06
C LEU A 148 10.23 -21.78 9.09
N GLY A 149 9.46 -20.73 9.36
CA GLY A 149 9.35 -19.56 8.49
C GLY A 149 8.71 -19.84 7.13
N VAL A 150 7.95 -20.93 7.01
CA VAL A 150 7.18 -21.24 5.78
C VAL A 150 5.97 -20.33 5.66
N VAL A 151 5.45 -19.84 6.78
CA VAL A 151 4.24 -19.04 6.92
C VAL A 151 4.53 -17.82 7.79
N ASP A 152 4.00 -16.68 7.43
CA ASP A 152 4.16 -15.44 8.18
C ASP A 152 3.11 -15.32 9.30
N THR A 153 1.87 -15.76 9.01
CA THR A 153 0.77 -15.74 9.99
C THR A 153 -0.33 -16.73 9.63
N TYR A 154 -1.34 -16.80 10.49
CA TYR A 154 -2.56 -17.56 10.24
C TYR A 154 -3.80 -16.76 10.63
N LEU A 155 -4.89 -16.97 9.92
CA LEU A 155 -6.20 -16.35 10.16
C LEU A 155 -7.27 -17.42 10.28
N ALA A 156 -8.23 -17.21 11.15
CA ALA A 156 -9.43 -18.05 11.18
C ALA A 156 -10.28 -17.79 9.91
N SER A 157 -10.86 -18.83 9.35
CA SER A 157 -11.80 -18.71 8.22
C SER A 157 -12.88 -17.67 8.54
N PRO A 158 -13.22 -16.75 7.61
CA PRO A 158 -14.17 -15.68 7.88
C PRO A 158 -15.59 -16.21 8.13
N HIS A 159 -16.35 -15.52 8.97
CA HIS A 159 -17.76 -15.81 9.22
C HIS A 159 -18.64 -14.92 8.33
N GLY A 160 -18.80 -15.29 7.07
CA GLY A 160 -19.52 -14.47 6.09
C GLY A 160 -18.81 -13.16 5.75
N GLY A 161 -19.43 -12.33 4.92
CA GLY A 161 -18.80 -11.13 4.35
C GLY A 161 -18.66 -9.93 5.30
N ARG A 162 -18.97 -10.04 6.59
CA ARG A 162 -18.92 -8.95 7.58
C ARG A 162 -18.08 -9.28 8.80
N ASP A 163 -17.12 -10.17 8.68
CA ASP A 163 -16.19 -10.49 9.78
C ASP A 163 -15.14 -9.38 9.92
N GLU A 164 -15.45 -8.34 10.69
CA GLU A 164 -14.55 -7.19 10.90
C GLU A 164 -13.20 -7.61 11.51
N GLY A 165 -13.17 -8.65 12.37
CA GLY A 165 -11.91 -9.16 12.93
C GLY A 165 -11.00 -9.76 11.86
N PHE A 166 -11.58 -10.52 10.93
CA PHE A 166 -10.85 -11.05 9.77
C PHE A 166 -10.34 -9.92 8.88
N HIS A 167 -11.20 -8.96 8.54
CA HIS A 167 -10.83 -7.86 7.68
C HIS A 167 -9.78 -6.94 8.31
N LEU A 168 -9.84 -6.70 9.61
CA LEU A 168 -8.81 -5.93 10.32
C LEU A 168 -7.43 -6.60 10.19
N ALA A 169 -7.36 -7.91 10.42
CA ALA A 169 -6.11 -8.66 10.30
C ALA A 169 -5.57 -8.68 8.85
N VAL A 170 -6.45 -8.82 7.84
CA VAL A 170 -6.06 -8.72 6.43
C VAL A 170 -5.53 -7.31 6.12
N SER A 171 -6.18 -6.26 6.61
CA SER A 171 -5.73 -4.87 6.40
C SER A 171 -4.36 -4.61 7.03
N GLU A 172 -4.10 -5.11 8.26
CA GLU A 172 -2.78 -5.03 8.90
C GLU A 172 -1.69 -5.72 8.06
N LEU A 173 -1.98 -6.89 7.47
CA LEU A 173 -1.06 -7.61 6.58
C LEU A 173 -0.80 -6.86 5.27
N LEU A 174 -1.82 -6.23 4.69
CA LEU A 174 -1.68 -5.42 3.48
C LEU A 174 -0.84 -4.17 3.73
N GLU A 175 -1.00 -3.52 4.89
CA GLU A 175 -0.17 -2.39 5.31
C GLU A 175 1.29 -2.80 5.54
N GLU A 176 1.51 -3.98 6.17
CA GLU A 176 2.85 -4.53 6.36
C GLU A 176 3.51 -4.87 5.01
N TRP A 177 2.76 -5.54 4.11
CA TRP A 177 3.24 -5.81 2.75
C TRP A 177 3.57 -4.52 1.99
N ALA A 178 2.73 -3.50 2.07
CA ALA A 178 2.97 -2.23 1.39
C ALA A 178 4.25 -1.54 1.90
N ARG A 179 4.54 -1.62 3.19
CA ARG A 179 5.79 -1.11 3.78
C ARG A 179 7.01 -1.89 3.29
N ASP A 180 6.93 -3.23 3.28
CA ASP A 180 8.03 -4.09 2.84
C ASP A 180 8.29 -3.94 1.33
N SER A 181 7.23 -3.84 0.53
CA SER A 181 7.33 -3.62 -0.92
C SER A 181 7.83 -2.22 -1.27
N ALA A 182 7.55 -1.22 -0.43
CA ALA A 182 8.07 0.13 -0.62
C ALA A 182 9.59 0.20 -0.41
N ALA A 183 10.18 -0.73 0.35
CA ALA A 183 11.63 -0.81 0.53
C ALA A 183 12.38 -1.16 -0.78
N ASP A 184 11.73 -1.85 -1.71
CA ASP A 184 12.27 -2.20 -3.04
C ASP A 184 11.93 -1.15 -4.12
N GLN A 185 11.12 -0.13 -3.80
CA GLN A 185 10.82 0.92 -4.76
C GLN A 185 11.97 1.93 -4.88
N PRO A 186 12.19 2.53 -6.06
CA PRO A 186 13.17 3.57 -6.20
C PRO A 186 12.87 4.71 -5.24
N ALA A 187 13.74 4.87 -4.23
CA ALA A 187 13.61 5.92 -3.25
C ALA A 187 13.83 7.30 -3.91
N VAL A 188 13.14 8.32 -3.40
CA VAL A 188 13.45 9.70 -3.75
C VAL A 188 14.85 10.01 -3.22
N GLN A 189 15.74 10.42 -4.11
CA GLN A 189 17.11 10.77 -3.74
C GLN A 189 17.15 12.21 -3.25
N ILE A 190 17.70 12.44 -2.06
CA ILE A 190 17.98 13.80 -1.56
C ILE A 190 19.48 13.94 -1.44
N ILE A 191 20.05 14.85 -2.22
CA ILE A 191 21.46 15.17 -2.19
C ILE A 191 21.63 16.51 -1.49
N GLY A 192 22.40 16.55 -0.42
CA GLY A 192 22.55 17.78 0.37
C GLY A 192 23.63 17.71 1.42
N GLN A 193 23.88 18.84 2.08
CA GLN A 193 24.79 18.89 3.22
C GLN A 193 24.14 18.22 4.44
N GLN A 194 24.92 17.44 5.17
CA GLN A 194 24.42 16.63 6.30
C GLN A 194 23.72 17.47 7.39
N HIS A 195 24.16 18.71 7.59
CA HIS A 195 23.60 19.61 8.60
C HIS A 195 22.73 20.74 8.02
N SER A 196 22.31 20.61 6.76
CA SER A 196 21.41 21.58 6.15
C SER A 196 20.01 21.50 6.77
N ALA A 197 19.52 22.61 7.33
CA ALA A 197 18.17 22.70 7.85
C ALA A 197 17.12 22.36 6.78
N ARG A 198 17.34 22.84 5.54
CA ARG A 198 16.43 22.58 4.42
C ARG A 198 16.42 21.10 4.00
N ALA A 199 17.60 20.44 3.97
CA ALA A 199 17.67 19.02 3.67
C ALA A 199 16.94 18.19 4.75
N HIS A 200 17.05 18.60 6.02
CA HIS A 200 16.34 17.96 7.13
C HIS A 200 14.82 18.12 6.99
N GLU A 201 14.35 19.33 6.72
CA GLU A 201 12.93 19.62 6.51
C GLU A 201 12.33 18.80 5.35
N LEU A 202 13.02 18.72 4.20
CA LEU A 202 12.57 17.91 3.05
C LEU A 202 12.48 16.42 3.39
N ARG A 203 13.46 15.91 4.14
CA ARG A 203 13.45 14.52 4.62
C ARG A 203 12.25 14.26 5.54
N ASP A 204 12.00 15.16 6.49
CA ASP A 204 10.88 15.04 7.43
C ASP A 204 9.54 15.05 6.69
N VAL A 205 9.34 16.02 5.79
CA VAL A 205 8.10 16.13 4.99
C VAL A 205 7.86 14.88 4.16
N LEU A 206 8.86 14.38 3.44
CA LEU A 206 8.71 13.19 2.60
C LEU A 206 8.46 11.92 3.44
N THR A 207 9.22 11.74 4.53
CA THR A 207 9.07 10.59 5.42
C THR A 207 7.68 10.57 6.07
N ARG A 208 7.20 11.71 6.57
CA ARG A 208 5.86 11.83 7.18
C ARG A 208 4.73 11.58 6.19
N ASN A 209 4.97 11.80 4.90
CA ASN A 209 4.03 11.46 3.82
C ASN A 209 4.23 10.03 3.28
N GLY A 210 5.02 9.18 3.95
CA GLY A 210 5.23 7.79 3.57
C GLY A 210 6.03 7.60 2.26
N ILE A 211 6.77 8.64 1.83
CA ILE A 211 7.58 8.59 0.61
C ILE A 211 8.97 8.05 0.99
N PRO A 212 9.40 6.89 0.43
CA PRO A 212 10.72 6.34 0.69
C PRO A 212 11.81 7.31 0.19
N ILE A 213 12.77 7.60 1.04
CA ILE A 213 13.87 8.51 0.72
C ILE A 213 15.22 7.84 0.91
N GLU A 214 16.16 8.17 0.06
CA GLU A 214 17.58 7.92 0.24
C GLU A 214 18.32 9.24 0.33
N PHE A 215 19.02 9.50 1.44
CA PHE A 215 19.80 10.71 1.63
C PHE A 215 21.28 10.46 1.33
N SER A 216 21.83 11.24 0.42
CA SER A 216 23.26 11.25 0.10
C SER A 216 23.86 12.57 0.53
N ALA A 217 24.77 12.52 1.53
CA ALA A 217 25.63 13.66 1.80
C ALA A 217 26.58 13.90 0.62
N GLU A 218 27.25 15.04 0.59
CA GLU A 218 28.27 15.34 -0.40
C GLU A 218 29.32 14.20 -0.45
N SER A 219 29.27 13.39 -1.51
CA SER A 219 30.10 12.20 -1.73
C SER A 219 30.33 11.98 -3.21
N ASP A 220 31.21 11.07 -3.58
CA ASP A 220 31.41 10.71 -4.99
C ASP A 220 30.12 10.21 -5.65
N ARG A 221 29.31 9.43 -4.92
CA ARG A 221 27.99 8.97 -5.41
C ARG A 221 27.04 10.16 -5.63
N ALA A 222 26.99 11.10 -4.70
CA ALA A 222 26.17 12.31 -4.84
C ALA A 222 26.57 13.13 -6.06
N ARG A 223 27.88 13.25 -6.32
CA ARG A 223 28.40 13.95 -7.53
C ARG A 223 27.93 13.26 -8.81
N VAL A 224 28.04 11.93 -8.90
CA VAL A 224 27.56 11.18 -10.06
C VAL A 224 26.07 11.41 -10.29
N LEU A 225 25.24 11.31 -9.25
CA LEU A 225 23.81 11.57 -9.34
C LEU A 225 23.47 12.99 -9.80
N LEU A 226 24.23 14.00 -9.35
CA LEU A 226 24.09 15.39 -9.80
C LEU A 226 24.49 15.56 -11.26
N GLU A 227 25.54 14.87 -11.72
CA GLU A 227 25.96 14.86 -13.14
C GLU A 227 24.88 14.21 -14.02
N GLU A 228 24.41 13.01 -13.66
CA GLU A 228 23.38 12.27 -14.41
C GLU A 228 22.06 13.03 -14.47
N SER A 229 21.69 13.76 -13.41
CA SER A 229 20.46 14.57 -13.36
C SER A 229 20.60 15.96 -14.00
N GLY A 230 21.82 16.35 -14.47
CA GLY A 230 22.10 17.66 -15.06
C GLY A 230 22.14 18.81 -14.06
N HIS A 231 22.35 18.52 -12.77
CA HIS A 231 22.32 19.50 -11.68
C HIS A 231 23.68 19.73 -11.02
N THR A 232 24.77 19.48 -11.73
CA THR A 232 26.14 19.80 -11.28
C THR A 232 26.27 21.30 -10.97
N GLY A 233 26.68 21.62 -9.74
CA GLY A 233 26.82 23.02 -9.28
C GLY A 233 25.50 23.70 -8.93
N SER A 234 24.39 23.02 -8.94
CA SER A 234 23.12 23.56 -8.48
C SER A 234 23.09 23.78 -6.97
N LYS A 235 22.22 24.70 -6.52
CA LYS A 235 21.99 24.94 -5.10
C LYS A 235 21.45 23.70 -4.40
N LEU A 236 22.11 23.29 -3.32
CA LEU A 236 21.66 22.17 -2.50
C LEU A 236 20.59 22.59 -1.47
N PRO A 237 19.70 21.67 -1.05
CA PRO A 237 19.62 20.27 -1.45
C PRO A 237 19.00 20.08 -2.85
N VAL A 238 19.40 19.02 -3.57
CA VAL A 238 18.74 18.59 -4.80
C VAL A 238 17.90 17.36 -4.48
N VAL A 239 16.64 17.36 -4.90
CA VAL A 239 15.71 16.24 -4.79
C VAL A 239 15.51 15.63 -6.16
N ILE A 240 15.81 14.34 -6.31
CA ILE A 240 15.55 13.57 -7.53
C ILE A 240 14.37 12.63 -7.24
N THR A 241 13.25 12.85 -7.92
CA THR A 241 12.04 12.05 -7.76
C THR A 241 12.23 10.66 -8.39
N TYR A 242 11.37 9.71 -8.04
CA TYR A 242 11.35 8.37 -8.65
C TYR A 242 11.10 8.40 -10.19
N THR A 243 10.59 9.51 -10.75
CA THR A 243 10.45 9.71 -12.19
C THR A 243 11.73 10.24 -12.85
N GLY A 244 12.81 10.44 -12.09
CA GLY A 244 14.07 11.03 -12.56
C GLY A 244 14.04 12.58 -12.66
N ARG A 245 12.94 13.24 -12.30
CA ARG A 245 12.87 14.69 -12.26
C ARG A 245 13.69 15.21 -11.09
N ALA A 246 14.65 16.10 -11.37
CA ALA A 246 15.46 16.74 -10.34
C ALA A 246 14.99 18.18 -10.06
N LEU A 247 15.03 18.57 -8.79
CA LEU A 247 14.63 19.86 -8.27
C LEU A 247 15.75 20.40 -7.37
N ALA A 248 16.29 21.59 -7.69
CA ALA A 248 17.34 22.22 -6.89
C ALA A 248 16.73 23.16 -5.85
N ASP A 249 17.03 22.93 -4.57
CA ASP A 249 16.52 23.68 -3.42
C ASP A 249 15.00 23.94 -3.49
N PRO A 250 14.17 22.88 -3.73
CA PRO A 250 12.74 23.06 -3.95
C PRO A 250 12.05 23.60 -2.71
N THR A 251 11.03 24.43 -2.89
CA THR A 251 10.04 24.77 -1.87
C THR A 251 9.13 23.55 -1.60
N ASN A 252 8.38 23.57 -0.48
CA ASN A 252 7.41 22.51 -0.20
C ASN A 252 6.30 22.46 -1.27
N ASP A 253 5.92 23.62 -1.83
CA ASP A 253 4.91 23.70 -2.91
C ASP A 253 5.43 23.10 -4.22
N GLU A 254 6.69 23.38 -4.58
CA GLU A 254 7.32 22.76 -5.77
C GLU A 254 7.49 21.26 -5.60
N LEU A 255 7.85 20.81 -4.39
CA LEU A 255 7.93 19.40 -4.05
C LEU A 255 6.55 18.75 -4.15
N ALA A 256 5.53 19.32 -3.52
CA ALA A 256 4.16 18.83 -3.58
C ALA A 256 3.63 18.79 -5.03
N ALA A 257 3.94 19.81 -5.84
CA ALA A 257 3.59 19.83 -7.25
C ALA A 257 4.30 18.73 -8.06
N ALA A 258 5.56 18.43 -7.75
CA ALA A 258 6.32 17.37 -8.40
C ALA A 258 5.74 15.98 -8.12
N PHE A 259 5.11 15.79 -6.97
CA PHE A 259 4.39 14.56 -6.58
C PHE A 259 2.89 14.60 -6.92
N GLY A 260 2.39 15.65 -7.58
CA GLY A 260 0.99 15.79 -7.96
C GLY A 260 0.02 16.02 -6.78
N LEU A 261 0.53 16.47 -5.63
CA LEU A 261 -0.24 16.65 -4.39
C LEU A 261 -1.02 17.97 -4.34
N THR A 262 -0.83 18.87 -5.31
CA THR A 262 -1.45 20.22 -5.33
C THR A 262 -2.70 20.31 -6.20
N THR A 263 -3.24 19.19 -6.69
CA THR A 263 -4.39 19.21 -7.58
C THR A 263 -5.68 19.37 -6.77
N LEU A 264 -6.27 20.55 -6.80
CA LEU A 264 -7.62 20.78 -6.27
C LEU A 264 -8.68 20.23 -7.24
N PRO A 265 -9.76 19.60 -6.73
CA PRO A 265 -10.86 19.18 -7.59
C PRO A 265 -11.52 20.38 -8.27
N ALA A 266 -11.78 20.27 -9.57
CA ALA A 266 -12.45 21.32 -10.34
C ALA A 266 -13.96 21.42 -10.05
N ARG A 267 -14.44 20.77 -8.97
CA ARG A 267 -15.87 20.71 -8.60
C ARG A 267 -16.09 21.31 -7.20
N MET A 268 -17.30 21.81 -6.99
CA MET A 268 -17.78 22.18 -5.67
C MET A 268 -17.87 20.92 -4.79
N VAL A 269 -17.48 21.04 -3.53
CA VAL A 269 -17.62 19.99 -2.52
C VAL A 269 -18.60 20.45 -1.43
N ASP A 270 -19.22 19.49 -0.74
CA ASP A 270 -20.17 19.80 0.33
C ASP A 270 -19.45 20.26 1.60
N VAL A 271 -18.27 19.67 1.86
CA VAL A 271 -17.47 19.98 3.05
C VAL A 271 -16.00 20.14 2.68
N ALA A 272 -15.38 21.24 3.10
CA ALA A 272 -13.94 21.44 3.04
C ALA A 272 -13.37 21.48 4.46
N ILE A 273 -12.43 20.58 4.75
CA ILE A 273 -11.76 20.45 6.04
C ILE A 273 -10.33 20.94 5.89
N VAL A 274 -9.91 21.86 6.75
CA VAL A 274 -8.55 22.39 6.76
C VAL A 274 -7.80 21.82 7.96
N GLY A 275 -6.74 21.09 7.67
CA GLY A 275 -5.92 20.35 8.63
C GLY A 275 -6.29 18.86 8.70
N ALA A 276 -5.31 18.00 8.36
CA ALA A 276 -5.45 16.54 8.42
C ALA A 276 -4.85 15.94 9.70
N GLY A 277 -4.95 16.64 10.82
CA GLY A 277 -4.70 16.06 12.15
C GLY A 277 -5.85 15.15 12.59
N PRO A 278 -5.81 14.58 13.83
CA PRO A 278 -6.82 13.63 14.31
C PRO A 278 -8.27 14.13 14.16
N ALA A 279 -8.53 15.39 14.51
CA ALA A 279 -9.85 15.98 14.40
C ALA A 279 -10.33 16.11 12.94
N GLY A 280 -9.45 16.55 12.03
CA GLY A 280 -9.77 16.70 10.61
C GLY A 280 -10.01 15.35 9.94
N LEU A 281 -9.19 14.34 10.26
CA LEU A 281 -9.37 12.97 9.76
C LEU A 281 -10.68 12.36 10.25
N SER A 282 -10.99 12.51 11.54
CA SER A 282 -12.28 12.06 12.08
C SER A 282 -13.46 12.75 11.40
N ALA A 283 -13.40 14.07 11.20
CA ALA A 283 -14.44 14.82 10.50
C ALA A 283 -14.57 14.34 9.04
N ALA A 284 -13.46 14.07 8.35
CA ALA A 284 -13.48 13.56 6.98
C ALA A 284 -14.14 12.19 6.89
N VAL A 285 -13.86 11.28 7.83
CA VAL A 285 -14.51 9.96 7.88
C VAL A 285 -16.01 10.12 8.11
N TYR A 286 -16.43 10.94 9.07
CA TYR A 286 -17.86 11.16 9.35
C TYR A 286 -18.59 11.76 8.16
N THR A 287 -18.08 12.84 7.58
CA THR A 287 -18.74 13.50 6.45
C THR A 287 -18.82 12.59 5.23
N SER A 288 -17.77 11.82 4.95
CA SER A 288 -17.78 10.84 3.86
C SER A 288 -18.74 9.68 4.13
N SER A 289 -18.88 9.22 5.37
CA SER A 289 -19.83 8.15 5.75
C SER A 289 -21.29 8.59 5.61
N GLU A 290 -21.57 9.89 5.75
CA GLU A 290 -22.88 10.48 5.48
C GLU A 290 -23.14 10.76 3.98
N GLY A 291 -22.20 10.36 3.11
CA GLY A 291 -22.33 10.52 1.66
C GLY A 291 -22.01 11.92 1.14
N LEU A 292 -21.44 12.80 1.97
CA LEU A 292 -21.04 14.15 1.56
C LEU A 292 -19.73 14.11 0.78
N SER A 293 -19.66 14.89 -0.30
CA SER A 293 -18.39 15.09 -1.02
C SER A 293 -17.46 15.95 -0.16
N THR A 294 -16.39 15.34 0.32
CA THR A 294 -15.48 15.94 1.30
C THR A 294 -14.11 16.20 0.67
N LEU A 295 -13.57 17.41 0.90
CA LEU A 295 -12.19 17.79 0.57
C LEU A 295 -11.42 18.01 1.86
N LEU A 296 -10.32 17.28 2.02
CA LEU A 296 -9.36 17.47 3.12
C LEU A 296 -8.12 18.18 2.59
N LEU A 297 -7.78 19.31 3.21
CA LEU A 297 -6.62 20.12 2.89
C LEU A 297 -5.60 20.05 4.02
N GLU A 298 -4.35 19.70 3.69
CA GLU A 298 -3.24 19.66 4.64
C GLU A 298 -2.04 20.40 4.05
N ARG A 299 -1.28 21.08 4.91
CA ARG A 299 -0.11 21.86 4.50
C ARG A 299 1.19 21.06 4.47
N GLU A 300 1.35 20.10 5.38
CA GLU A 300 2.62 19.41 5.58
C GLU A 300 2.50 17.90 5.39
N ALA A 301 1.75 17.23 6.26
CA ALA A 301 1.57 15.77 6.19
C ALA A 301 0.30 15.33 6.90
N ILE A 302 -0.36 14.31 6.34
CA ILE A 302 -1.54 13.68 6.93
C ILE A 302 -1.18 13.08 8.30
N GLY A 303 -2.10 13.19 9.27
CA GLY A 303 -1.90 12.75 10.65
C GLY A 303 -1.48 13.85 11.61
N GLY A 304 -0.99 15.00 11.12
CA GLY A 304 -0.51 16.11 11.96
C GLY A 304 0.57 15.65 12.92
N GLN A 305 0.58 16.18 14.16
CA GLN A 305 1.55 15.76 15.18
C GLN A 305 1.34 14.31 15.66
N ALA A 306 0.13 13.80 15.59
CA ALA A 306 -0.17 12.42 15.95
C ALA A 306 0.42 11.41 14.96
N GLY A 307 0.55 11.77 13.68
CA GLY A 307 1.17 10.92 12.65
C GLY A 307 2.67 10.62 12.87
N SER A 308 3.33 11.36 13.77
CA SER A 308 4.71 11.06 14.20
C SER A 308 4.78 10.04 15.34
N SER A 309 3.65 9.64 15.93
CA SER A 309 3.58 8.67 17.02
C SER A 309 3.51 7.26 16.46
N SER A 310 4.36 6.36 16.97
CA SER A 310 4.27 4.94 16.63
C SER A 310 2.96 4.36 17.20
N LEU A 311 2.10 3.84 16.33
CA LEU A 311 0.88 3.10 16.67
C LEU A 311 -0.21 3.88 17.41
N ILE A 312 -0.99 4.67 16.70
CA ILE A 312 -2.29 5.12 17.19
C ILE A 312 -3.33 4.06 16.76
N ARG A 313 -3.88 3.36 17.74
CA ARG A 313 -4.97 2.39 17.53
C ARG A 313 -6.26 2.94 18.10
N ASN A 314 -7.39 2.61 17.49
CA ASN A 314 -8.74 2.96 17.97
C ASN A 314 -9.07 4.47 17.95
N TYR A 315 -8.45 5.24 17.08
CA TYR A 315 -8.87 6.60 16.80
C TYR A 315 -9.36 6.70 15.35
N LEU A 316 -10.53 7.31 15.15
CA LEU A 316 -11.17 7.41 13.86
C LEU A 316 -10.31 8.26 12.91
N GLY A 317 -9.94 7.69 11.74
CA GLY A 317 -9.06 8.33 10.78
C GLY A 317 -7.57 7.96 10.90
N PHE A 318 -7.26 6.98 11.77
CA PHE A 318 -5.91 6.40 11.93
C PHE A 318 -5.95 4.90 11.83
#